data_b5c5f7387a8571172c93f44e7df5f384
#
_entry.id   b5c5f7387a8571172c93f44e7df5f384
#
_cell.length_a   1.000
_cell.length_b   1.000
_cell.length_c   1.000
_cell.angle_alpha   90.00
_cell.angle_beta   90.00
_cell.angle_gamma   90.00
#
_symmetry.space_group_name_H-M   'P 1'
#
loop_
_entity.id
_entity.type
_entity.pdbx_description
1 polymer ?
#
loop_
_entity_poly.entity_id
_entity_poly.type
_entity_poly.pdbx_seq_one_letter_code
_entity_poly.pdbx_strand_id
1 'polypeptide(L)'
;MLDKLRTLRQRLDADDFLTTIEELTMRERYYTPEQLDQLEQRRQALGENAIKDVEREWGEIFATLKQEMDKGTDPADPRLRPIGERSRELLDMFTGGDPGIQASLKRMYETEGPEKASRGMADPAVFEYLAKVRAAAHP
;
A
#
# COMPACT_ATOMS: atom_id res chain seq x y z
N MET A 1 -11.74 6.67 33.05
CA MET A 1 -10.99 6.79 31.81
C MET A 1 -10.38 5.46 31.32
N LEU A 2 -9.71 4.74 32.23
CA LEU A 2 -9.20 3.39 31.92
C LEU A 2 -10.33 2.41 31.60
N ASP A 3 -11.49 2.54 32.20
CA ASP A 3 -12.67 1.70 31.97
C ASP A 3 -13.26 1.94 30.56
N LYS A 4 -13.25 3.19 30.08
CA LYS A 4 -13.70 3.50 28.72
C LYS A 4 -12.77 2.94 27.67
N LEU A 5 -11.46 3.01 27.88
CA LEU A 5 -10.47 2.42 26.99
C LEU A 5 -10.56 0.90 26.99
N ARG A 6 -10.82 0.30 28.15
CA ARG A 6 -11.03 -1.12 28.31
C ARG A 6 -12.31 -1.57 27.59
N THR A 7 -13.39 -0.80 27.71
CA THR A 7 -14.66 -1.07 27.04
C THR A 7 -14.53 -0.89 25.53
N LEU A 8 -13.78 0.12 25.06
CA LEU A 8 -13.48 0.32 23.65
C LEU A 8 -12.60 -0.81 23.10
N ARG A 9 -11.64 -1.32 23.88
CA ARG A 9 -10.83 -2.48 23.49
C ARG A 9 -11.67 -3.76 23.43
N GLN A 10 -12.63 -3.91 24.34
CA GLN A 10 -13.55 -5.06 24.32
C GLN A 10 -14.57 -4.98 23.18
N ARG A 11 -14.89 -3.76 22.73
CA ARG A 11 -15.76 -3.50 21.58
C ARG A 11 -15.01 -3.47 20.26
N LEU A 12 -13.69 -3.24 20.28
CA LEU A 12 -12.86 -3.55 19.15
C LEU A 12 -13.02 -5.04 18.94
N ASP A 13 -13.81 -5.34 17.99
CA ASP A 13 -14.31 -6.63 17.61
C ASP A 13 -13.16 -7.65 17.64
N ALA A 14 -13.46 -8.86 18.02
CA ALA A 14 -12.53 -9.97 17.87
C ALA A 14 -11.99 -10.03 16.45
N ASP A 15 -12.79 -9.62 15.45
CA ASP A 15 -12.41 -9.56 14.06
C ASP A 15 -11.31 -8.51 13.80
N ASP A 16 -11.39 -7.33 14.42
CA ASP A 16 -10.34 -6.30 14.29
C ASP A 16 -9.02 -6.76 14.91
N PHE A 17 -9.09 -7.44 16.04
CA PHE A 17 -7.92 -7.99 16.71
C PHE A 17 -7.25 -9.07 15.84
N LEU A 18 -8.04 -10.00 15.30
CA LEU A 18 -7.55 -11.06 14.41
C LEU A 18 -6.95 -10.47 13.13
N THR A 19 -7.60 -9.46 12.55
CA THR A 19 -7.09 -8.77 11.36
C THR A 19 -5.72 -8.13 11.64
N THR A 20 -5.56 -7.48 12.79
CA THR A 20 -4.29 -6.88 13.20
C THR A 20 -3.19 -7.93 13.34
N ILE A 21 -3.51 -9.08 13.95
CA ILE A 21 -2.55 -10.20 14.08
C ILE A 21 -2.18 -10.77 12.71
N GLU A 22 -3.16 -10.94 11.82
CA GLU A 22 -2.91 -11.43 10.46
C GLU A 22 -1.98 -10.50 9.68
N GLU A 23 -2.19 -9.19 9.80
CA GLU A 23 -1.35 -8.20 9.15
C GLU A 23 0.09 -8.24 9.66
N LEU A 24 0.28 -8.31 10.98
CA LEU A 24 1.60 -8.43 11.58
C LEU A 24 2.30 -9.72 11.14
N THR A 25 1.56 -10.84 11.14
CA THR A 25 2.08 -12.13 10.72
C THR A 25 2.46 -12.13 9.25
N MET A 26 1.63 -11.48 8.41
CA MET A 26 1.92 -11.36 6.97
C MET A 26 3.22 -10.59 6.74
N ARG A 27 3.41 -9.45 7.42
CA ARG A 27 4.63 -8.65 7.29
C ARG A 27 5.86 -9.46 7.72
N GLU A 28 5.77 -10.19 8.84
CA GLU A 28 6.86 -11.01 9.34
C GLU A 28 7.23 -12.15 8.38
N ARG A 29 6.30 -12.64 7.57
CA ARG A 29 6.57 -13.70 6.59
C ARG A 29 7.39 -13.21 5.40
N TYR A 30 7.25 -11.95 5.02
CA TYR A 30 7.84 -11.43 3.79
C TYR A 30 9.02 -10.50 4.03
N TYR A 31 9.03 -9.77 5.14
CA TYR A 31 10.13 -8.89 5.49
C TYR A 31 11.04 -9.52 6.52
N THR A 32 12.35 -9.33 6.37
CA THR A 32 13.30 -9.71 7.40
C THR A 32 13.21 -8.77 8.60
N PRO A 33 13.69 -9.18 9.80
CA PRO A 33 13.73 -8.26 10.95
C PRO A 33 14.46 -6.95 10.65
N GLU A 34 15.53 -7.00 9.88
CA GLU A 34 16.29 -5.81 9.47
C GLU A 34 15.47 -4.91 8.57
N GLN A 35 14.71 -5.49 7.64
CA GLN A 35 13.82 -4.73 6.75
C GLN A 35 12.68 -4.08 7.53
N LEU A 36 12.08 -4.79 8.48
CA LEU A 36 11.04 -4.24 9.35
C LEU A 36 11.56 -3.06 10.17
N ASP A 37 12.78 -3.17 10.68
CA ASP A 37 13.43 -2.09 11.43
C ASP A 37 13.67 -0.87 10.54
N GLN A 38 14.16 -1.06 9.33
CA GLN A 38 14.36 0.01 8.35
C GLN A 38 13.04 0.70 8.00
N LEU A 39 11.99 -0.07 7.77
CA LEU A 39 10.66 0.48 7.48
C LEU A 39 10.13 1.31 8.64
N GLU A 40 10.32 0.85 9.88
CA GLU A 40 9.89 1.59 11.07
C GLU A 40 10.69 2.88 11.23
N GLN A 41 12.00 2.86 11.00
CA GLN A 41 12.83 4.06 11.03
C GLN A 41 12.39 5.09 10.00
N ARG A 42 12.07 4.64 8.79
CA ARG A 42 11.56 5.53 7.75
C ARG A 42 10.22 6.12 8.12
N ARG A 43 9.33 5.32 8.70
CA ARG A 43 8.03 5.78 9.17
C ARG A 43 8.19 6.89 10.21
N GLN A 44 9.08 6.70 11.17
CA GLN A 44 9.36 7.70 12.20
C GLN A 44 9.96 8.97 11.60
N ALA A 45 10.86 8.83 10.63
CA ALA A 45 11.49 9.98 9.96
C ALA A 45 10.48 10.79 9.14
N LEU A 46 9.50 10.14 8.50
CA LEU A 46 8.46 10.82 7.73
C LEU A 46 7.42 11.52 8.63
N GLY A 47 7.07 10.89 9.76
CA GLY A 47 6.06 11.41 10.68
C GLY A 47 4.64 11.01 10.27
N GLU A 48 3.72 11.04 11.24
CA GLU A 48 2.34 10.60 11.03
C GLU A 48 1.58 11.41 9.98
N ASN A 49 1.79 12.73 9.94
CA ASN A 49 1.09 13.58 8.98
C ASN A 49 1.48 13.26 7.55
N ALA A 50 2.78 13.06 7.29
CA ALA A 50 3.25 12.67 5.97
C ALA A 50 2.71 11.29 5.56
N ILE A 51 2.65 10.35 6.50
CA ILE A 51 2.11 9.01 6.24
C ILE A 51 0.62 9.09 5.87
N LYS A 52 -0.16 9.88 6.59
CA LYS A 52 -1.59 10.08 6.29
C LYS A 52 -1.79 10.73 4.92
N ASP A 53 -0.93 11.68 4.57
CA ASP A 53 -0.98 12.32 3.25
C ASP A 53 -0.68 11.32 2.14
N VAL A 54 0.29 10.44 2.34
CA VAL A 54 0.64 9.39 1.37
C VAL A 54 -0.51 8.39 1.23
N GLU A 55 -1.12 7.96 2.33
CA GLU A 55 -2.27 7.05 2.30
C GLU A 55 -3.44 7.66 1.54
N ARG A 56 -3.72 8.95 1.78
CA ARG A 56 -4.78 9.67 1.06
C ARG A 56 -4.46 9.75 -0.43
N GLU A 57 -3.22 10.02 -0.79
CA GLU A 57 -2.79 10.10 -2.18
C GLU A 57 -2.94 8.76 -2.90
N TRP A 58 -2.59 7.64 -2.24
CA TRP A 58 -2.85 6.31 -2.78
C TRP A 58 -4.33 6.08 -3.04
N GLY A 59 -5.19 6.47 -2.10
CA GLY A 59 -6.64 6.37 -2.28
C GLY A 59 -7.13 7.16 -3.49
N GLU A 60 -6.62 8.37 -3.68
CA GLU A 60 -6.95 9.21 -4.83
C GLU A 60 -6.46 8.59 -6.15
N ILE A 61 -5.25 8.02 -6.14
CA ILE A 61 -4.70 7.33 -7.32
C ILE A 61 -5.59 6.15 -7.71
N PHE A 62 -5.94 5.28 -6.77
CA PHE A 62 -6.79 4.14 -7.07
C PHE A 62 -8.19 4.54 -7.51
N ALA A 63 -8.77 5.57 -6.91
CA ALA A 63 -10.09 6.07 -7.31
C ALA A 63 -10.06 6.63 -8.74
N THR A 64 -9.03 7.41 -9.08
CA THR A 64 -8.87 7.97 -10.42
C THR A 64 -8.66 6.86 -11.46
N LEU A 65 -7.81 5.89 -11.15
CA LEU A 65 -7.54 4.77 -12.06
C LEU A 65 -8.77 3.91 -12.27
N LYS A 66 -9.58 3.70 -11.23
CA LYS A 66 -10.83 2.97 -11.37
C LYS A 66 -11.78 3.68 -12.34
N GLN A 67 -11.91 5.00 -12.22
CA GLN A 67 -12.73 5.79 -13.13
C GLN A 67 -12.23 5.68 -14.57
N GLU A 68 -10.93 5.81 -14.78
CA GLU A 68 -10.35 5.71 -16.11
C GLU A 68 -10.48 4.30 -16.69
N MET A 69 -10.31 3.27 -15.88
CA MET A 69 -10.51 1.88 -16.28
C MET A 69 -11.96 1.64 -16.71
N ASP A 70 -12.92 2.16 -15.95
CA ASP A 70 -14.36 2.02 -16.27
C ASP A 70 -14.73 2.74 -17.57
N LYS A 71 -14.02 3.82 -17.91
CA LYS A 71 -14.19 4.53 -19.18
C LYS A 71 -13.51 3.81 -20.35
N GLY A 72 -12.72 2.78 -20.08
CA GLY A 72 -11.96 2.07 -21.10
C GLY A 72 -10.71 2.80 -21.56
N THR A 73 -10.18 3.73 -20.75
CA THR A 73 -8.97 4.47 -21.10
C THR A 73 -7.77 3.52 -21.19
N ASP A 74 -6.99 3.67 -22.27
CA ASP A 74 -5.78 2.87 -22.49
C ASP A 74 -4.76 3.19 -21.37
N PRO A 75 -4.15 2.17 -20.73
CA PRO A 75 -3.10 2.41 -19.73
C PRO A 75 -1.92 3.22 -20.24
N ALA A 76 -1.68 3.19 -21.55
CA ALA A 76 -0.60 3.96 -22.20
C ALA A 76 -0.99 5.41 -22.52
N ASP A 77 -2.23 5.83 -22.19
CA ASP A 77 -2.67 7.21 -22.42
C ASP A 77 -1.71 8.19 -21.74
N PRO A 78 -1.21 9.20 -22.48
CA PRO A 78 -0.27 10.18 -21.89
C PRO A 78 -0.80 10.92 -20.66
N ARG A 79 -2.13 11.04 -20.52
CA ARG A 79 -2.75 11.69 -19.37
C ARG A 79 -2.52 10.91 -18.07
N LEU A 80 -2.29 9.60 -18.16
CA LEU A 80 -2.06 8.72 -17.01
C LEU A 80 -0.58 8.65 -16.62
N ARG A 81 0.33 9.12 -17.46
CA ARG A 81 1.76 9.06 -17.19
C ARG A 81 2.15 9.71 -15.86
N PRO A 82 1.64 10.92 -15.49
CA PRO A 82 1.97 11.51 -14.18
C PRO A 82 1.55 10.62 -13.01
N ILE A 83 0.43 9.91 -13.14
CA ILE A 83 -0.04 8.99 -12.09
C ILE A 83 0.91 7.81 -11.94
N GLY A 84 1.37 7.22 -13.05
CA GLY A 84 2.36 6.15 -13.02
C GLY A 84 3.68 6.57 -12.39
N GLU A 85 4.16 7.75 -12.74
CA GLU A 85 5.39 8.32 -12.18
C GLU A 85 5.24 8.59 -10.69
N ARG A 86 4.13 9.20 -10.28
CA ARG A 86 3.87 9.49 -8.87
C ARG A 86 3.75 8.23 -8.03
N SER A 87 3.10 7.20 -8.54
CA SER A 87 3.01 5.93 -7.84
C SER A 87 4.39 5.32 -7.58
N ARG A 88 5.32 5.47 -8.51
CA ARG A 88 6.70 5.01 -8.36
C ARG A 88 7.43 5.81 -7.28
N GLU A 89 7.26 7.13 -7.27
CA GLU A 89 7.83 7.99 -6.23
C GLU A 89 7.33 7.61 -4.84
N LEU A 90 6.03 7.34 -4.70
CA LEU A 90 5.45 6.92 -3.42
C LEU A 90 6.00 5.58 -2.96
N LEU A 91 6.21 4.63 -3.88
CA LEU A 91 6.87 3.37 -3.55
C LEU A 91 8.30 3.58 -3.08
N ASP A 92 9.05 4.45 -3.73
CA ASP A 92 10.42 4.78 -3.34
C ASP A 92 10.46 5.44 -1.96
N MET A 93 9.49 6.28 -1.64
CA MET A 93 9.36 6.86 -0.30
C MET A 93 9.14 5.78 0.76
N PHE A 94 8.34 4.76 0.46
CA PHE A 94 8.07 3.66 1.37
C PHE A 94 9.30 2.75 1.55
N THR A 95 9.92 2.34 0.44
CA THR A 95 11.01 1.37 0.45
C THR A 95 12.40 1.98 0.65
N GLY A 96 12.51 3.30 0.51
CA GLY A 96 13.79 3.99 0.52
C GLY A 96 14.68 3.67 -0.68
N GLY A 97 14.10 3.10 -1.73
CA GLY A 97 14.86 2.63 -2.89
C GLY A 97 15.63 1.34 -2.63
N ASP A 98 15.41 0.69 -1.48
CA ASP A 98 16.11 -0.54 -1.11
C ASP A 98 15.61 -1.71 -1.96
N PRO A 99 16.48 -2.34 -2.79
CA PRO A 99 16.05 -3.44 -3.66
C PRO A 99 15.51 -4.65 -2.91
N GLY A 100 16.05 -4.94 -1.72
CA GLY A 100 15.59 -6.06 -0.89
C GLY A 100 14.18 -5.85 -0.38
N ILE A 101 13.87 -4.64 0.09
CA ILE A 101 12.53 -4.28 0.55
C ILE A 101 11.55 -4.29 -0.63
N GLN A 102 11.95 -3.77 -1.79
CA GLN A 102 11.12 -3.79 -2.98
C GLN A 102 10.78 -5.23 -3.42
N ALA A 103 11.76 -6.12 -3.38
CA ALA A 103 11.56 -7.54 -3.70
C ALA A 103 10.62 -8.22 -2.71
N SER A 104 10.76 -7.94 -1.42
CA SER A 104 9.88 -8.48 -0.38
C SER A 104 8.44 -7.99 -0.55
N LEU A 105 8.26 -6.70 -0.83
CA LEU A 105 6.95 -6.10 -1.09
C LEU A 105 6.29 -6.74 -2.31
N LYS A 106 7.02 -6.89 -3.39
CA LYS A 106 6.53 -7.52 -4.62
C LYS A 106 6.09 -8.96 -4.35
N ARG A 107 6.89 -9.73 -3.64
CA ARG A 107 6.60 -11.11 -3.29
C ARG A 107 5.33 -11.22 -2.43
N MET A 108 5.16 -10.31 -1.48
CA MET A 108 3.96 -10.25 -0.65
C MET A 108 2.70 -10.02 -1.51
N TYR A 109 2.74 -9.05 -2.42
CA TYR A 109 1.61 -8.74 -3.29
C TYR A 109 1.30 -9.88 -4.27
N GLU A 110 2.33 -10.53 -4.80
CA GLU A 110 2.15 -11.66 -5.71
C GLU A 110 1.58 -12.89 -5.01
N THR A 111 2.00 -13.14 -3.77
CA THR A 111 1.59 -14.33 -3.02
C THR A 111 0.23 -14.17 -2.32
N GLU A 112 0.03 -13.02 -1.65
CA GLU A 112 -1.20 -12.77 -0.88
C GLU A 112 -2.32 -12.16 -1.72
N GLY A 113 -1.97 -11.54 -2.84
CA GLY A 113 -2.89 -10.79 -3.68
C GLY A 113 -2.97 -9.32 -3.29
N PRO A 114 -3.28 -8.43 -4.26
CA PRO A 114 -3.27 -6.98 -4.03
C PRO A 114 -4.28 -6.52 -2.99
N GLU A 115 -5.47 -7.13 -2.97
CA GLU A 115 -6.53 -6.74 -2.05
C GLU A 115 -6.13 -7.00 -0.59
N LYS A 116 -5.64 -8.19 -0.29
CA LYS A 116 -5.21 -8.56 1.05
C LYS A 116 -3.95 -7.80 1.46
N ALA A 117 -2.96 -7.70 0.58
CA ALA A 117 -1.71 -7.01 0.87
C ALA A 117 -1.90 -5.52 1.10
N SER A 118 -2.88 -4.89 0.45
CA SER A 118 -3.20 -3.46 0.58
C SER A 118 -4.29 -3.17 1.61
N ARG A 119 -4.76 -4.17 2.34
CA ARG A 119 -5.86 -4.04 3.32
C ARG A 119 -7.16 -3.54 2.68
N GLY A 120 -7.47 -4.05 1.49
CA GLY A 120 -8.68 -3.70 0.77
C GLY A 120 -8.61 -2.39 -0.01
N MET A 121 -7.49 -1.67 0.02
CA MET A 121 -7.33 -0.42 -0.72
C MET A 121 -7.26 -0.64 -2.22
N ALA A 122 -6.58 -1.69 -2.66
CA ALA A 122 -6.37 -1.99 -4.06
C ALA A 122 -7.27 -3.12 -4.53
N ASP A 123 -8.25 -2.81 -5.38
CA ASP A 123 -8.97 -3.81 -6.16
C ASP A 123 -7.97 -4.49 -7.11
N PRO A 124 -7.99 -5.84 -7.24
CA PRO A 124 -7.03 -6.54 -8.11
C PRO A 124 -7.01 -6.03 -9.54
N ALA A 125 -8.17 -5.71 -10.11
CA ALA A 125 -8.24 -5.20 -11.49
C ALA A 125 -7.61 -3.80 -11.61
N VAL A 126 -7.85 -2.94 -10.63
CA VAL A 126 -7.25 -1.59 -10.60
C VAL A 126 -5.75 -1.67 -10.36
N PHE A 127 -5.30 -2.58 -9.50
CA PHE A 127 -3.88 -2.81 -9.25
C PHE A 127 -3.16 -3.26 -10.54
N GLU A 128 -3.75 -4.17 -11.28
CA GLU A 128 -3.21 -4.61 -12.57
C GLU A 128 -3.18 -3.47 -13.58
N TYR A 129 -4.22 -2.65 -13.62
CA TYR A 129 -4.28 -1.47 -14.47
C TYR A 129 -3.16 -0.49 -14.11
N LEU A 130 -2.91 -0.23 -12.82
CA LEU A 130 -1.80 0.61 -12.37
C LEU A 130 -0.46 0.05 -12.83
N ALA A 131 -0.26 -1.27 -12.76
CA ALA A 131 0.98 -1.90 -13.22
C ALA A 131 1.22 -1.61 -14.72
N LYS A 132 0.17 -1.65 -15.53
CA LYS A 132 0.25 -1.30 -16.96
C LYS A 132 0.52 0.18 -17.17
N VAL A 133 -0.09 1.05 -16.38
CA VAL A 133 0.16 2.51 -16.42
C VAL A 133 1.62 2.80 -16.10
N ARG A 134 2.18 2.17 -15.06
CA ARG A 134 3.60 2.33 -14.71
C ARG A 134 4.52 1.84 -15.83
N ALA A 135 4.23 0.68 -16.40
CA ALA A 135 5.04 0.12 -17.46
C ALA A 135 5.06 1.04 -18.68
N ALA A 136 3.92 1.65 -19.03
CA ALA A 136 3.82 2.59 -20.14
C ALA A 136 4.54 3.90 -19.84
N ALA A 137 4.59 4.34 -18.58
CA ALA A 137 5.30 5.55 -18.17
C ALA A 137 6.83 5.36 -18.20
N HIS A 138 7.31 4.12 -18.07
CA HIS A 138 8.74 3.77 -18.08
C HIS A 138 8.98 2.57 -18.98
N PRO A 139 8.88 2.75 -20.32
CA PRO A 139 9.10 1.67 -21.29
C PRO A 139 10.54 1.16 -21.30
#